data_c1fc802064adbb3483f63c1f1e2bb630
#
_entry.id   c1fc802064adbb3483f63c1f1e2bb630
#
_cell.length_a   1.000
_cell.length_b   1.000
_cell.length_c   1.000
_cell.angle_alpha   90.00
_cell.angle_beta   90.00
_cell.angle_gamma   90.00
#
_symmetry.space_group_name_H-M   'P 1'
#
loop_
_entity.id
_entity.type
_entity.pdbx_description
1 polymer ?
#
loop_
_entity_poly.entity_id
_entity_poly.type
_entity_poly.pdbx_seq_one_letter_code
_entity_poly.pdbx_strand_id
1 'polypeptide(L)'
;MVTPSSIQKELEERLRSGFTSPYVGGLFLVPYHLQLGSWEMLSNLLPDKIGGIPPQKLGLQVIHHSLYGIKGTRELDELRESSYGLLSGLPFICSPVTENRFFNQIPTAHSEEFLLEMGKRQKQLGYLKGNIVNTDSHSIRSFSRMHMPKSYLSKEKIYDKSIRTFWTQDQETKNPIFLKASYSGTTVSMAVPDLMDKTLQILQNPFLSAMDKEHFVGTLLSQLDEKGIRVILPMRNSDKRLKEMEAIDASQFTQRFEGRRLADVFTYLKDYPDPLRFLVLKVREDSETKYVGFITNDVNMTP
;
A
#
# COMPACT_ATOMS: atom_id res chain seq x y z
N MET A 1 -32.83 -15.27 -17.36
CA MET A 1 -31.46 -14.79 -17.63
C MET A 1 -31.41 -13.31 -17.25
N VAL A 2 -30.51 -12.90 -16.37
CA VAL A 2 -30.40 -11.49 -15.94
C VAL A 2 -29.74 -10.69 -17.07
N THR A 3 -30.37 -9.63 -17.51
CA THR A 3 -29.85 -8.72 -18.57
C THR A 3 -29.57 -7.34 -18.00
N PRO A 4 -28.65 -6.56 -18.58
CA PRO A 4 -28.38 -5.20 -18.12
C PRO A 4 -29.64 -4.31 -18.08
N SER A 5 -30.54 -4.47 -19.05
CA SER A 5 -31.80 -3.74 -19.10
C SER A 5 -32.77 -4.14 -17.98
N SER A 6 -32.85 -5.42 -17.63
CA SER A 6 -33.68 -5.88 -16.51
C SER A 6 -33.12 -5.41 -15.16
N ILE A 7 -31.80 -5.38 -14.98
CA ILE A 7 -31.14 -4.81 -13.80
C ILE A 7 -31.48 -3.33 -13.66
N GLN A 8 -31.37 -2.55 -14.74
CA GLN A 8 -31.63 -1.13 -14.71
C GLN A 8 -33.10 -0.83 -14.35
N LYS A 9 -34.02 -1.55 -14.96
CA LYS A 9 -35.47 -1.37 -14.69
C LYS A 9 -35.81 -1.68 -13.22
N GLU A 10 -35.35 -2.80 -12.70
CA GLU A 10 -35.58 -3.18 -11.28
C GLU A 10 -34.94 -2.19 -10.32
N LEU A 11 -33.74 -1.69 -10.64
CA LEU A 11 -33.08 -0.66 -9.84
C LEU A 11 -33.91 0.62 -9.76
N GLU A 12 -34.41 1.10 -10.91
CA GLU A 12 -35.25 2.30 -10.98
C GLU A 12 -36.56 2.14 -10.20
N GLU A 13 -37.21 0.97 -10.30
CA GLU A 13 -38.42 0.67 -9.54
C GLU A 13 -38.17 0.72 -8.03
N ARG A 14 -37.07 0.10 -7.54
CA ARG A 14 -36.69 0.13 -6.11
C ARG A 14 -36.37 1.53 -5.62
N LEU A 15 -35.63 2.32 -6.41
CA LEU A 15 -35.30 3.70 -6.05
C LEU A 15 -36.55 4.58 -5.97
N ARG A 16 -37.53 4.40 -6.88
CA ARG A 16 -38.80 5.15 -6.89
C ARG A 16 -39.73 4.75 -5.73
N SER A 17 -39.76 3.46 -5.37
CA SER A 17 -40.58 3.00 -4.24
C SER A 17 -40.03 3.39 -2.86
N GLY A 18 -38.80 3.86 -2.83
CA GLY A 18 -38.07 4.11 -1.58
C GLY A 18 -37.53 2.82 -0.96
N PHE A 19 -36.48 2.96 -0.17
CA PHE A 19 -35.92 1.84 0.56
C PHE A 19 -35.30 2.32 1.88
N THR A 20 -35.19 1.40 2.83
CA THR A 20 -34.47 1.60 4.08
C THR A 20 -33.26 0.67 4.12
N SER A 21 -32.11 1.21 4.48
CA SER A 21 -30.88 0.42 4.55
C SER A 21 -29.97 0.94 5.67
N PRO A 22 -29.37 0.06 6.47
CA PRO A 22 -28.31 0.44 7.41
C PRO A 22 -27.06 0.96 6.68
N TYR A 23 -26.95 0.74 5.37
CA TYR A 23 -25.81 1.12 4.54
C TYR A 23 -26.05 2.42 3.75
N VAL A 24 -27.16 3.12 3.98
CA VAL A 24 -27.52 4.34 3.23
C VAL A 24 -26.41 5.40 3.24
N GLY A 25 -25.58 5.42 4.28
CA GLY A 25 -24.38 6.29 4.33
C GLY A 25 -23.43 6.12 3.16
N GLY A 26 -23.42 4.95 2.49
CA GLY A 26 -22.64 4.73 1.27
C GLY A 26 -23.02 5.63 0.09
N LEU A 27 -24.23 6.17 0.07
CA LEU A 27 -24.64 7.15 -0.95
C LEU A 27 -23.77 8.42 -0.89
N PHE A 28 -23.25 8.79 0.27
CA PHE A 28 -22.31 9.90 0.42
C PHE A 28 -20.96 9.65 -0.26
N LEU A 29 -20.65 8.40 -0.63
CA LEU A 29 -19.44 8.05 -1.38
C LEU A 29 -19.59 8.26 -2.90
N VAL A 30 -20.83 8.39 -3.41
CA VAL A 30 -21.09 8.59 -4.84
C VAL A 30 -20.35 9.79 -5.41
N PRO A 31 -20.34 10.99 -4.78
CA PRO A 31 -19.55 12.13 -5.25
C PRO A 31 -18.06 11.82 -5.37
N TYR A 32 -17.50 11.06 -4.43
CA TYR A 32 -16.09 10.64 -4.47
C TYR A 32 -15.82 9.67 -5.62
N HIS A 33 -16.72 8.71 -5.87
CA HIS A 33 -16.60 7.80 -7.01
C HIS A 33 -16.66 8.54 -8.33
N LEU A 34 -17.52 9.55 -8.45
CA LEU A 34 -17.59 10.40 -9.63
C LEU A 34 -16.31 11.24 -9.80
N GLN A 35 -15.83 11.85 -8.71
CA GLN A 35 -14.62 12.67 -8.72
C GLN A 35 -13.36 11.85 -9.05
N LEU A 36 -13.27 10.64 -8.49
CA LEU A 36 -12.15 9.71 -8.75
C LEU A 36 -12.26 9.06 -10.13
N GLY A 37 -13.43 9.07 -10.78
CA GLY A 37 -13.64 8.35 -12.04
C GLY A 37 -13.65 6.84 -11.88
N SER A 38 -14.05 6.33 -10.70
CA SER A 38 -13.99 4.89 -10.37
C SER A 38 -14.80 4.04 -11.35
N TRP A 39 -15.92 4.55 -11.84
CA TRP A 39 -16.78 3.85 -12.80
C TRP A 39 -16.07 3.62 -14.13
N GLU A 40 -15.47 4.67 -14.67
CA GLU A 40 -14.75 4.65 -15.96
C GLU A 40 -13.52 3.73 -15.86
N MET A 41 -12.76 3.82 -14.74
CA MET A 41 -11.61 2.94 -14.52
C MET A 41 -12.03 1.48 -14.46
N LEU A 42 -13.09 1.15 -13.71
CA LEU A 42 -13.61 -0.22 -13.64
C LEU A 42 -14.16 -0.70 -14.99
N SER A 43 -14.73 0.19 -15.81
CA SER A 43 -15.22 -0.13 -17.15
C SER A 43 -14.09 -0.50 -18.11
N ASN A 44 -12.95 0.17 -18.00
CA ASN A 44 -11.82 0.01 -18.91
C ASN A 44 -10.92 -1.18 -18.56
N LEU A 45 -10.84 -1.53 -17.28
CA LEU A 45 -9.86 -2.49 -16.78
C LEU A 45 -10.43 -3.86 -16.45
N LEU A 46 -11.76 -3.98 -16.35
CA LEU A 46 -12.38 -5.25 -16.00
C LEU A 46 -12.85 -6.02 -17.24
N PRO A 47 -12.77 -7.36 -17.18
CA PRO A 47 -13.24 -8.21 -18.27
C PRO A 47 -14.75 -8.07 -18.47
N ASP A 48 -15.21 -8.48 -19.66
CA ASP A 48 -16.61 -8.48 -20.02
C ASP A 48 -17.49 -9.27 -19.05
N LYS A 49 -18.77 -9.01 -19.11
CA LYS A 49 -19.87 -9.47 -18.24
C LYS A 49 -19.71 -10.83 -17.57
N ILE A 50 -19.87 -10.87 -16.26
CA ILE A 50 -19.91 -12.10 -15.46
C ILE A 50 -21.36 -12.39 -15.08
N GLY A 51 -21.91 -13.48 -15.60
CA GLY A 51 -23.29 -13.87 -15.33
C GLY A 51 -24.36 -12.85 -15.75
N GLY A 52 -24.07 -12.03 -16.78
CA GLY A 52 -24.94 -10.96 -17.24
C GLY A 52 -24.83 -9.64 -16.45
N ILE A 53 -24.02 -9.61 -15.39
CA ILE A 53 -23.82 -8.43 -14.55
C ILE A 53 -22.65 -7.60 -15.11
N PRO A 54 -22.82 -6.28 -15.28
CA PRO A 54 -21.70 -5.40 -15.67
C PRO A 54 -20.57 -5.46 -14.64
N PRO A 55 -19.32 -5.66 -15.08
CA PRO A 55 -18.18 -5.81 -14.16
C PRO A 55 -17.94 -4.60 -13.26
N GLN A 56 -18.28 -3.39 -13.73
CA GLN A 56 -18.18 -2.15 -12.94
C GLN A 56 -19.03 -2.21 -11.66
N LYS A 57 -20.23 -2.79 -11.77
CA LYS A 57 -21.13 -2.94 -10.62
C LYS A 57 -20.60 -3.94 -9.61
N LEU A 58 -20.01 -5.04 -10.09
CA LEU A 58 -19.30 -6.01 -9.24
C LEU A 58 -18.08 -5.37 -8.58
N GLY A 59 -17.27 -4.64 -9.34
CA GLY A 59 -16.10 -3.94 -8.81
C GLY A 59 -16.47 -2.92 -7.73
N LEU A 60 -17.52 -2.12 -7.93
CA LEU A 60 -18.03 -1.21 -6.91
C LEU A 60 -18.52 -1.95 -5.66
N GLN A 61 -19.22 -3.09 -5.82
CA GLN A 61 -19.65 -3.89 -4.68
C GLN A 61 -18.46 -4.35 -3.85
N VAL A 62 -17.38 -4.82 -4.48
CA VAL A 62 -16.13 -5.24 -3.81
C VAL A 62 -15.47 -4.06 -3.07
N ILE A 63 -15.42 -2.88 -3.68
CA ILE A 63 -14.92 -1.67 -3.02
C ILE A 63 -15.74 -1.36 -1.77
N HIS A 64 -17.06 -1.43 -1.87
CA HIS A 64 -17.96 -1.18 -0.76
C HIS A 64 -17.82 -2.21 0.37
N HIS A 65 -17.43 -3.47 0.08
CA HIS A 65 -17.14 -4.47 1.13
C HIS A 65 -16.08 -3.95 2.10
N SER A 66 -14.98 -3.42 1.59
CA SER A 66 -13.90 -2.88 2.42
C SER A 66 -14.37 -1.69 3.27
N LEU A 67 -15.22 -0.83 2.71
CA LEU A 67 -15.76 0.34 3.40
C LEU A 67 -16.72 -0.01 4.53
N TYR A 68 -17.46 -1.11 4.39
CA TYR A 68 -18.41 -1.57 5.42
C TYR A 68 -17.85 -2.67 6.32
N GLY A 69 -16.57 -3.00 6.21
CA GLY A 69 -15.90 -3.97 7.05
C GLY A 69 -16.31 -5.42 6.77
N ILE A 70 -16.87 -5.71 5.60
CA ILE A 70 -17.20 -7.05 5.15
C ILE A 70 -15.89 -7.79 4.87
N LYS A 71 -15.59 -8.83 5.65
CA LYS A 71 -14.29 -9.50 5.65
C LYS A 71 -14.16 -10.61 4.61
N GLY A 72 -15.27 -11.06 4.04
CA GLY A 72 -15.24 -12.12 3.06
C GLY A 72 -16.56 -12.36 2.37
N THR A 73 -16.49 -13.00 1.20
CA THR A 73 -17.65 -13.24 0.34
C THR A 73 -18.77 -14.06 1.00
N ARG A 74 -18.47 -14.85 2.05
CA ARG A 74 -19.49 -15.62 2.79
C ARG A 74 -20.46 -14.74 3.56
N GLU A 75 -20.01 -13.57 4.05
CA GLU A 75 -20.85 -12.63 4.77
C GLU A 75 -21.94 -12.02 3.88
N LEU A 76 -21.79 -12.11 2.55
CA LEU A 76 -22.80 -11.64 1.60
C LEU A 76 -24.12 -12.38 1.69
N ASP A 77 -24.12 -13.65 2.12
CA ASP A 77 -25.33 -14.41 2.29
C ASP A 77 -26.23 -13.83 3.41
N GLU A 78 -25.62 -13.18 4.41
CA GLU A 78 -26.31 -12.49 5.49
C GLU A 78 -26.90 -11.15 5.03
N LEU A 79 -26.37 -10.57 3.95
CA LEU A 79 -26.77 -9.27 3.42
C LEU A 79 -27.80 -9.36 2.29
N ARG A 80 -28.18 -10.54 1.84
CA ARG A 80 -29.02 -10.74 0.63
C ARG A 80 -30.34 -9.99 0.64
N GLU A 81 -30.98 -9.88 1.81
CA GLU A 81 -32.23 -9.17 1.98
C GLU A 81 -32.05 -7.66 2.16
N SER A 82 -30.82 -7.17 2.22
CA SER A 82 -30.52 -5.75 2.44
C SER A 82 -30.51 -4.97 1.12
N SER A 83 -30.73 -3.68 1.20
CA SER A 83 -30.58 -2.75 0.06
C SER A 83 -29.12 -2.43 -0.25
N TYR A 84 -28.17 -3.20 0.26
CA TYR A 84 -26.75 -2.99 0.07
C TYR A 84 -26.33 -2.95 -1.41
N GLY A 85 -26.89 -3.81 -2.25
CA GLY A 85 -26.62 -3.86 -3.68
C GLY A 85 -26.92 -2.54 -4.40
N LEU A 86 -27.90 -1.77 -3.94
CA LEU A 86 -28.30 -0.50 -4.53
C LEU A 86 -27.13 0.51 -4.56
N LEU A 87 -26.23 0.45 -3.57
CA LEU A 87 -25.05 1.30 -3.50
C LEU A 87 -24.06 1.05 -4.66
N SER A 88 -24.10 -0.15 -5.24
CA SER A 88 -23.30 -0.55 -6.39
C SER A 88 -24.10 -0.52 -7.71
N GLY A 89 -25.31 0.04 -7.67
CA GLY A 89 -26.21 0.11 -8.81
C GLY A 89 -26.81 -1.27 -9.18
N LEU A 90 -26.96 -2.18 -8.19
CA LEU A 90 -27.58 -3.49 -8.35
C LEU A 90 -28.86 -3.57 -7.52
N PRO A 91 -29.97 -4.10 -8.05
CA PRO A 91 -31.18 -4.31 -7.28
C PRO A 91 -31.08 -5.50 -6.30
N PHE A 92 -29.94 -6.18 -6.27
CA PHE A 92 -29.63 -7.33 -5.43
C PHE A 92 -28.14 -7.33 -5.05
N ILE A 93 -27.77 -8.19 -4.11
CA ILE A 93 -26.37 -8.49 -3.79
C ILE A 93 -25.94 -9.71 -4.59
N CYS A 94 -24.76 -9.62 -5.20
CA CYS A 94 -24.18 -10.76 -5.92
C CYS A 94 -23.87 -11.89 -4.96
N SER A 95 -24.12 -13.12 -5.42
CA SER A 95 -23.80 -14.29 -4.61
C SER A 95 -22.30 -14.46 -4.40
N PRO A 96 -21.85 -15.09 -3.29
CA PRO A 96 -20.44 -15.44 -3.08
C PRO A 96 -19.80 -16.16 -4.26
N VAL A 97 -20.56 -17.01 -4.95
CA VAL A 97 -20.09 -17.74 -6.14
C VAL A 97 -19.80 -16.76 -7.30
N THR A 98 -20.67 -15.78 -7.51
CA THR A 98 -20.50 -14.77 -8.57
C THR A 98 -19.28 -13.90 -8.30
N GLU A 99 -19.08 -13.45 -7.07
CA GLU A 99 -17.89 -12.69 -6.69
C GLU A 99 -16.60 -13.50 -6.80
N ASN A 100 -16.60 -14.75 -6.35
CA ASN A 100 -15.42 -15.60 -6.50
C ASN A 100 -15.07 -15.84 -7.98
N ARG A 101 -16.06 -15.96 -8.86
CA ARG A 101 -15.80 -16.02 -10.31
C ARG A 101 -15.21 -14.71 -10.82
N PHE A 102 -15.71 -13.58 -10.36
CA PHE A 102 -15.17 -12.28 -10.70
C PHE A 102 -13.70 -12.15 -10.31
N PHE A 103 -13.33 -12.43 -9.04
CA PHE A 103 -11.95 -12.42 -8.61
C PHE A 103 -11.03 -13.34 -9.41
N ASN A 104 -11.51 -14.54 -9.75
CA ASN A 104 -10.71 -15.50 -10.51
C ASN A 104 -10.51 -15.10 -11.99
N GLN A 105 -11.29 -14.18 -12.51
CA GLN A 105 -11.19 -13.71 -13.90
C GLN A 105 -10.40 -12.40 -14.04
N ILE A 106 -10.09 -11.71 -12.94
CA ILE A 106 -9.28 -10.48 -12.97
C ILE A 106 -7.80 -10.86 -12.98
N PRO A 107 -7.06 -10.58 -14.05
CA PRO A 107 -5.62 -10.72 -14.06
C PRO A 107 -4.98 -9.77 -13.04
N THR A 108 -3.90 -10.19 -12.37
CA THR A 108 -3.17 -9.34 -11.42
C THR A 108 -2.72 -8.02 -12.06
N ALA A 109 -2.30 -8.05 -13.33
CA ALA A 109 -1.91 -6.86 -14.08
C ALA A 109 -3.03 -5.81 -14.15
N HIS A 110 -4.28 -6.21 -14.33
CA HIS A 110 -5.42 -5.28 -14.36
C HIS A 110 -5.67 -4.65 -12.98
N SER A 111 -5.45 -5.40 -11.90
CA SER A 111 -5.56 -4.85 -10.54
C SER A 111 -4.46 -3.83 -10.27
N GLU A 112 -3.23 -4.09 -10.71
CA GLU A 112 -2.12 -3.14 -10.60
C GLU A 112 -2.35 -1.89 -11.44
N GLU A 113 -2.89 -2.04 -12.66
CA GLU A 113 -3.24 -0.94 -13.55
C GLU A 113 -4.36 -0.07 -12.95
N PHE A 114 -5.40 -0.70 -12.36
CA PHE A 114 -6.44 0.02 -11.63
C PHE A 114 -5.87 0.87 -10.50
N LEU A 115 -4.98 0.29 -9.68
CA LEU A 115 -4.33 1.03 -8.59
C LEU A 115 -3.44 2.16 -9.10
N LEU A 116 -2.74 1.94 -10.22
CA LEU A 116 -1.91 2.96 -10.87
C LEU A 116 -2.75 4.16 -11.34
N GLU A 117 -3.83 3.91 -12.06
CA GLU A 117 -4.73 4.96 -12.56
C GLU A 117 -5.45 5.69 -11.41
N MET A 118 -5.87 4.95 -10.38
CA MET A 118 -6.44 5.53 -9.17
C MET A 118 -5.44 6.47 -8.47
N GLY A 119 -4.20 6.04 -8.31
CA GLY A 119 -3.13 6.86 -7.73
C GLY A 119 -2.86 8.13 -8.53
N LYS A 120 -2.76 8.03 -9.87
CA LYS A 120 -2.61 9.19 -10.77
C LYS A 120 -3.77 10.18 -10.60
N ARG A 121 -4.99 9.67 -10.53
CA ARG A 121 -6.18 10.49 -10.33
C ARG A 121 -6.18 11.19 -8.98
N GLN A 122 -5.79 10.49 -7.91
CA GLN A 122 -5.63 11.09 -6.58
C GLN A 122 -4.56 12.21 -6.58
N LYS A 123 -3.45 12.02 -7.30
CA LYS A 123 -2.41 13.05 -7.47
C LYS A 123 -2.96 14.27 -8.20
N GLN A 124 -3.69 14.08 -9.32
CA GLN A 124 -4.31 15.17 -10.09
C GLN A 124 -5.31 15.97 -9.24
N LEU A 125 -6.05 15.31 -8.35
CA LEU A 125 -7.01 15.95 -7.45
C LEU A 125 -6.37 16.59 -6.21
N GLY A 126 -5.05 16.50 -6.05
CA GLY A 126 -4.31 17.10 -4.94
C GLY A 126 -4.37 16.31 -3.62
N TYR A 127 -4.87 15.06 -3.66
CA TYR A 127 -4.92 14.17 -2.49
C TYR A 127 -3.55 13.61 -2.10
N LEU A 128 -2.57 13.68 -3.00
CA LEU A 128 -1.19 13.26 -2.77
C LEU A 128 -0.25 14.45 -2.94
N LYS A 129 0.57 14.73 -1.94
CA LYS A 129 1.66 15.73 -2.00
C LYS A 129 2.90 15.10 -2.64
N GLY A 130 3.34 13.97 -2.11
CA GLY A 130 4.39 13.15 -2.67
C GLY A 130 5.80 13.70 -2.46
N ASN A 131 6.05 14.49 -1.40
CA ASN A 131 7.39 14.96 -1.05
C ASN A 131 8.15 13.90 -0.25
N ILE A 132 7.46 13.27 0.70
CA ILE A 132 7.97 12.17 1.51
C ILE A 132 7.02 10.99 1.39
N VAL A 133 7.57 9.83 1.07
CA VAL A 133 6.84 8.59 0.84
C VAL A 133 7.28 7.55 1.86
N ASN A 134 6.37 7.09 2.69
CA ASN A 134 6.62 5.92 3.53
C ASN A 134 6.53 4.65 2.71
N THR A 135 7.50 3.77 2.87
CA THR A 135 7.54 2.46 2.22
C THR A 135 7.68 1.36 3.26
N ASP A 136 6.76 0.41 3.20
CA ASP A 136 6.73 -0.69 4.16
C ASP A 136 6.26 -1.99 3.48
N SER A 137 6.46 -3.09 4.15
CA SER A 137 5.98 -4.40 3.74
C SER A 137 5.19 -5.08 4.85
N HIS A 138 4.19 -5.87 4.47
CA HIS A 138 3.39 -6.62 5.42
C HIS A 138 3.12 -8.03 4.92
N SER A 139 3.25 -9.02 5.80
CA SER A 139 2.90 -10.40 5.50
C SER A 139 1.51 -10.71 6.04
N ILE A 140 0.62 -11.17 5.15
CA ILE A 140 -0.77 -11.52 5.48
C ILE A 140 -0.90 -13.03 5.38
N ARG A 141 -1.29 -13.68 6.48
CA ARG A 141 -1.53 -15.12 6.51
C ARG A 141 -2.62 -15.50 5.51
N SER A 142 -2.37 -16.54 4.72
CA SER A 142 -3.31 -17.04 3.72
C SER A 142 -3.93 -18.36 4.15
N PHE A 143 -5.25 -18.41 4.19
CA PHE A 143 -6.04 -19.61 4.41
C PHE A 143 -6.52 -20.25 3.09
N SER A 144 -6.01 -19.76 1.96
CA SER A 144 -6.32 -20.31 0.63
C SER A 144 -5.91 -21.77 0.51
N ARG A 145 -6.68 -22.56 -0.25
CA ARG A 145 -6.31 -23.92 -0.65
C ARG A 145 -5.24 -23.96 -1.75
N MET A 146 -4.93 -22.81 -2.37
CA MET A 146 -3.89 -22.74 -3.40
C MET A 146 -2.54 -23.17 -2.83
N HIS A 147 -1.73 -23.80 -3.68
CA HIS A 147 -0.35 -24.10 -3.34
C HIS A 147 0.45 -22.78 -3.31
N MET A 148 0.96 -22.44 -2.15
CA MET A 148 1.76 -21.21 -1.92
C MET A 148 2.96 -21.54 -1.05
N PRO A 149 4.11 -20.88 -1.26
CA PRO A 149 5.24 -21.01 -0.36
C PRO A 149 4.86 -20.60 1.06
N LYS A 150 5.47 -21.25 2.05
CA LYS A 150 5.33 -20.85 3.45
C LYS A 150 6.46 -19.91 3.83
N SER A 151 6.18 -18.96 4.70
CA SER A 151 7.18 -18.10 5.32
C SER A 151 6.95 -17.97 6.81
N TYR A 152 7.98 -17.51 7.52
CA TYR A 152 7.86 -17.21 8.93
C TYR A 152 7.09 -15.92 9.15
N LEU A 153 5.95 -16.00 9.81
CA LEU A 153 5.13 -14.88 10.22
C LEU A 153 5.56 -14.44 11.61
N SER A 154 6.34 -13.37 11.69
CA SER A 154 6.99 -12.95 12.94
C SER A 154 6.02 -12.55 14.05
N LYS A 155 4.86 -12.00 13.69
CA LYS A 155 3.81 -11.60 14.64
C LYS A 155 3.14 -12.81 15.28
N GLU A 156 2.82 -13.83 14.49
CA GLU A 156 2.18 -15.07 14.96
C GLU A 156 3.20 -16.12 15.43
N LYS A 157 4.48 -15.93 15.14
CA LYS A 157 5.58 -16.87 15.44
C LYS A 157 5.38 -18.26 14.84
N ILE A 158 4.82 -18.35 13.64
CA ILE A 158 4.55 -19.60 12.91
C ILE A 158 5.09 -19.57 11.49
N TYR A 159 5.31 -20.77 10.91
CA TYR A 159 5.54 -20.94 9.47
C TYR A 159 4.24 -21.33 8.79
N ASP A 160 3.72 -20.42 7.95
CA ASP A 160 2.48 -20.70 7.21
C ASP A 160 2.47 -20.02 5.82
N LYS A 161 1.47 -20.36 5.02
CA LYS A 161 1.22 -19.68 3.75
C LYS A 161 0.94 -18.22 4.00
N SER A 162 1.55 -17.35 3.22
CA SER A 162 1.28 -15.92 3.30
C SER A 162 1.37 -15.23 1.95
N ILE A 163 0.71 -14.12 1.85
CA ILE A 163 0.89 -13.12 0.80
C ILE A 163 1.73 -12.01 1.43
N ARG A 164 2.75 -11.56 0.72
CA ARG A 164 3.51 -10.39 1.11
C ARG A 164 3.05 -9.20 0.32
N THR A 165 2.68 -8.13 1.00
CA THR A 165 2.30 -6.86 0.39
C THR A 165 3.40 -5.85 0.61
N PHE A 166 3.64 -5.03 -0.39
CA PHE A 166 4.54 -3.89 -0.36
C PHE A 166 3.72 -2.67 -0.72
N TRP A 167 3.84 -1.58 0.01
CA TRP A 167 3.02 -0.42 -0.21
C TRP A 167 3.78 0.88 0.02
N THR A 168 3.29 1.92 -0.64
CA THR A 168 3.76 3.29 -0.47
C THR A 168 2.61 4.18 -0.02
N GLN A 169 2.93 5.12 0.86
CA GLN A 169 1.97 6.06 1.45
C GLN A 169 2.58 7.46 1.46
N ASP A 170 1.80 8.43 1.11
CA ASP A 170 2.15 9.84 1.26
C ASP A 170 2.25 10.20 2.75
N GLN A 171 3.41 10.69 3.19
CA GLN A 171 3.64 11.00 4.60
C GLN A 171 2.79 12.18 5.11
N GLU A 172 2.52 13.15 4.26
CA GLU A 172 1.78 14.35 4.64
C GLU A 172 0.27 14.09 4.73
N THR A 173 -0.30 13.46 3.71
CA THR A 173 -1.75 13.24 3.61
C THR A 173 -2.19 11.92 4.23
N LYS A 174 -1.26 10.99 4.50
CA LYS A 174 -1.49 9.61 4.94
C LYS A 174 -2.29 8.77 3.94
N ASN A 175 -2.48 9.26 2.73
CA ASN A 175 -3.16 8.51 1.69
C ASN A 175 -2.23 7.43 1.10
N PRO A 176 -2.75 6.23 0.78
CA PRO A 176 -2.00 5.24 0.05
C PRO A 176 -1.72 5.73 -1.38
N ILE A 177 -0.51 5.46 -1.88
CA ILE A 177 -0.12 5.80 -3.24
C ILE A 177 -0.25 4.58 -4.13
N PHE A 178 0.43 3.49 -3.76
CA PHE A 178 0.39 2.23 -4.51
C PHE A 178 0.59 1.02 -3.58
N LEU A 179 0.06 -0.13 -4.01
CA LEU A 179 0.21 -1.41 -3.31
C LEU A 179 0.53 -2.50 -4.31
N LYS A 180 1.53 -3.32 -3.99
CA LYS A 180 1.90 -4.52 -4.71
C LYS A 180 1.74 -5.74 -3.82
N ALA A 181 1.00 -6.75 -4.30
CA ALA A 181 0.92 -8.05 -3.65
C ALA A 181 1.87 -9.05 -4.32
N SER A 182 2.49 -9.90 -3.53
CA SER A 182 3.42 -10.92 -4.00
C SER A 182 3.39 -12.17 -3.12
N TYR A 183 4.09 -13.21 -3.54
CA TYR A 183 4.22 -14.43 -2.75
C TYR A 183 5.14 -14.21 -1.54
N SER A 184 5.01 -15.04 -0.53
CA SER A 184 5.75 -14.98 0.74
C SER A 184 7.28 -15.01 0.59
N GLY A 185 7.80 -15.64 -0.46
CA GLY A 185 9.25 -15.70 -0.73
C GLY A 185 9.84 -14.45 -1.39
N THR A 186 9.01 -13.47 -1.76
CA THR A 186 9.48 -12.25 -2.42
C THR A 186 10.22 -11.37 -1.42
N THR A 187 11.48 -11.04 -1.74
CA THR A 187 12.30 -10.14 -0.92
C THR A 187 12.03 -8.67 -1.24
N VAL A 188 12.46 -7.77 -0.36
CA VAL A 188 12.40 -6.32 -0.59
C VAL A 188 13.15 -5.92 -1.87
N SER A 189 14.33 -6.52 -2.12
CA SER A 189 15.13 -6.24 -3.32
C SER A 189 14.47 -6.68 -4.62
N MET A 190 13.52 -7.63 -4.57
CA MET A 190 12.76 -8.07 -5.75
C MET A 190 11.52 -7.21 -6.02
N ALA A 191 10.85 -6.73 -4.98
CA ALA A 191 9.55 -6.08 -5.11
C ALA A 191 9.63 -4.54 -5.09
N VAL A 192 10.51 -3.99 -4.26
CA VAL A 192 10.55 -2.53 -4.02
C VAL A 192 10.98 -1.72 -5.24
N PRO A 193 11.91 -2.15 -6.10
CA PRO A 193 12.25 -1.38 -7.30
C PRO A 193 11.07 -1.13 -8.23
N ASP A 194 10.23 -2.15 -8.47
CA ASP A 194 9.02 -2.01 -9.28
C ASP A 194 7.93 -1.18 -8.56
N LEU A 195 7.77 -1.37 -7.25
CA LEU A 195 6.89 -0.54 -6.42
C LEU A 195 7.26 0.95 -6.54
N MET A 196 8.55 1.27 -6.53
CA MET A 196 9.03 2.64 -6.67
C MET A 196 8.82 3.19 -8.08
N ASP A 197 8.99 2.38 -9.12
CA ASP A 197 8.68 2.79 -10.50
C ASP A 197 7.19 3.18 -10.64
N LYS A 198 6.28 2.40 -10.05
CA LYS A 198 4.84 2.73 -10.03
C LYS A 198 4.56 4.00 -9.21
N THR A 199 5.24 4.16 -8.09
CA THR A 199 5.12 5.36 -7.25
C THR A 199 5.60 6.61 -8.00
N LEU A 200 6.73 6.54 -8.72
CA LEU A 200 7.22 7.62 -9.59
C LEU A 200 6.25 7.96 -10.71
N GLN A 201 5.66 6.94 -11.36
CA GLN A 201 4.65 7.13 -12.40
C GLN A 201 3.40 7.87 -11.89
N ILE A 202 3.02 7.64 -10.63
CA ILE A 202 1.89 8.31 -9.98
C ILE A 202 2.25 9.75 -9.60
N LEU A 203 3.35 9.92 -8.88
CA LEU A 203 3.71 11.21 -8.29
C LEU A 203 4.27 12.20 -9.32
N GLN A 204 5.01 11.71 -10.31
CA GLN A 204 5.65 12.50 -11.38
C GLN A 204 6.61 13.59 -10.86
N ASN A 205 7.10 13.44 -9.64
CA ASN A 205 8.09 14.32 -9.03
C ASN A 205 9.07 13.51 -8.17
N PRO A 206 10.30 14.01 -7.95
CA PRO A 206 11.24 13.41 -7.01
C PRO A 206 10.65 13.40 -5.59
N PHE A 207 10.98 12.37 -4.82
CA PHE A 207 10.57 12.24 -3.43
C PHE A 207 11.66 11.62 -2.58
N LEU A 208 11.55 11.78 -1.26
CA LEU A 208 12.34 11.06 -0.28
C LEU A 208 11.52 9.84 0.20
N SER A 209 12.07 8.65 0.08
CA SER A 209 11.43 7.45 0.61
C SER A 209 11.93 7.13 2.02
N ALA A 210 11.03 7.19 2.99
CA ALA A 210 11.28 6.73 4.35
C ALA A 210 10.93 5.23 4.43
N MET A 211 11.91 4.41 4.78
CA MET A 211 11.80 2.94 4.81
C MET A 211 12.11 2.41 6.19
N ASP A 212 11.69 1.18 6.48
CA ASP A 212 12.06 0.51 7.70
C ASP A 212 13.42 -0.24 7.56
N LYS A 213 13.92 -0.80 8.67
CA LYS A 213 15.21 -1.51 8.73
C LYS A 213 15.30 -2.78 7.88
N GLU A 214 14.20 -3.35 7.41
CA GLU A 214 14.25 -4.53 6.54
C GLU A 214 14.78 -4.18 5.14
N HIS A 215 14.63 -2.92 4.73
CA HIS A 215 15.13 -2.39 3.46
C HIS A 215 16.63 -2.03 3.51
N PHE A 216 17.30 -2.26 4.61
CA PHE A 216 18.75 -2.04 4.77
C PHE A 216 19.54 -3.13 4.02
N VAL A 217 19.54 -3.04 2.68
CA VAL A 217 20.17 -3.98 1.74
C VAL A 217 20.90 -3.18 0.66
N GLY A 218 22.23 -3.33 0.54
CA GLY A 218 23.06 -2.52 -0.35
C GLY A 218 22.65 -2.60 -1.81
N THR A 219 22.35 -3.80 -2.31
CA THR A 219 21.88 -3.98 -3.70
C THR A 219 20.54 -3.28 -3.97
N LEU A 220 19.62 -3.24 -3.00
CA LEU A 220 18.38 -2.49 -3.13
C LEU A 220 18.66 -0.99 -3.20
N LEU A 221 19.49 -0.48 -2.29
CA LEU A 221 19.83 0.95 -2.26
C LEU A 221 20.52 1.39 -3.54
N SER A 222 21.42 0.57 -4.10
CA SER A 222 22.05 0.84 -5.41
C SER A 222 21.02 0.95 -6.53
N GLN A 223 20.07 0.02 -6.61
CA GLN A 223 18.99 0.06 -7.58
C GLN A 223 18.09 1.29 -7.46
N LEU A 224 17.84 1.75 -6.24
CA LEU A 224 17.03 2.96 -5.99
C LEU A 224 17.80 4.22 -6.35
N ASP A 225 19.09 4.26 -6.06
CA ASP A 225 19.97 5.37 -6.40
C ASP A 225 20.11 5.55 -7.91
N GLU A 226 20.30 4.45 -8.65
CA GLU A 226 20.30 4.43 -10.13
C GLU A 226 19.00 5.01 -10.73
N LYS A 227 17.88 4.91 -10.00
CA LYS A 227 16.58 5.51 -10.37
C LYS A 227 16.43 6.95 -9.89
N GLY A 228 17.44 7.53 -9.23
CA GLY A 228 17.39 8.86 -8.64
C GLY A 228 16.42 8.98 -7.43
N ILE A 229 16.11 7.86 -6.78
CA ILE A 229 15.23 7.83 -5.60
C ILE A 229 16.08 8.03 -4.35
N ARG A 230 15.79 9.11 -3.64
CA ARG A 230 16.40 9.38 -2.35
C ARG A 230 15.71 8.55 -1.26
N VAL A 231 16.52 8.02 -0.35
CA VAL A 231 16.02 7.15 0.72
C VAL A 231 16.56 7.59 2.08
N ILE A 232 15.77 7.37 3.13
CA ILE A 232 16.20 7.42 4.51
C ILE A 232 15.65 6.20 5.24
N LEU A 233 16.51 5.49 5.96
CA LEU A 233 16.10 4.30 6.71
C LEU A 233 16.96 4.09 7.94
N PRO A 234 16.41 3.48 9.01
CA PRO A 234 17.17 3.16 10.19
C PRO A 234 18.17 2.04 9.88
N MET A 235 19.35 2.17 10.48
CA MET A 235 20.37 1.14 10.42
C MET A 235 19.94 -0.10 11.22
N ARG A 236 20.25 -1.30 10.68
CA ARG A 236 20.05 -2.53 11.45
C ARG A 236 20.96 -2.55 12.68
N ASN A 237 20.39 -2.82 13.85
CA ASN A 237 21.14 -3.02 15.05
C ASN A 237 22.00 -4.29 14.94
N SER A 238 23.30 -4.13 15.09
CA SER A 238 24.28 -5.21 15.26
C SER A 238 25.41 -4.70 16.12
N ASP A 239 26.11 -5.58 16.82
CA ASP A 239 27.24 -5.22 17.68
C ASP A 239 28.31 -4.43 16.91
N LYS A 240 28.54 -4.80 15.64
CA LYS A 240 29.46 -4.06 14.77
C LYS A 240 29.00 -2.63 14.56
N ARG A 241 27.72 -2.41 14.26
CA ARG A 241 27.15 -1.09 13.99
C ARG A 241 27.04 -0.23 15.25
N LEU A 242 26.75 -0.87 16.37
CA LEU A 242 26.77 -0.17 17.65
C LEU A 242 28.19 0.35 17.96
N LYS A 243 29.21 -0.48 17.79
CA LYS A 243 30.63 -0.07 17.96
C LYS A 243 31.01 1.04 16.99
N GLU A 244 30.55 1.04 15.75
CA GLU A 244 30.75 2.13 14.80
C GLU A 244 30.15 3.46 15.32
N MET A 245 28.94 3.41 15.86
CA MET A 245 28.28 4.60 16.43
C MET A 245 28.95 5.11 17.71
N GLU A 246 29.43 4.20 18.56
CA GLU A 246 30.15 4.51 19.80
C GLU A 246 31.53 5.10 19.52
N ALA A 247 32.18 4.70 18.41
CA ALA A 247 33.50 5.18 18.01
C ALA A 247 33.47 6.59 17.39
N ILE A 248 32.29 7.16 17.12
CA ILE A 248 32.18 8.52 16.61
C ILE A 248 32.66 9.50 17.67
N ASP A 249 33.62 10.35 17.29
CA ASP A 249 34.19 11.34 18.22
C ASP A 249 33.11 12.28 18.76
N ALA A 250 33.19 12.60 20.05
CA ALA A 250 32.21 13.46 20.72
C ALA A 250 32.09 14.86 20.09
N SER A 251 33.15 15.37 19.45
CA SER A 251 33.17 16.64 18.74
C SER A 251 32.32 16.64 17.46
N GLN A 252 32.06 15.47 16.87
CA GLN A 252 31.22 15.33 15.67
C GLN A 252 29.73 15.42 15.96
N PHE A 253 29.32 15.32 17.23
CA PHE A 253 27.94 15.52 17.67
C PHE A 253 27.63 17.01 17.84
N THR A 254 27.66 17.76 16.74
CA THR A 254 27.56 19.23 16.72
C THR A 254 26.14 19.77 16.66
N GLN A 255 25.24 18.98 16.06
CA GLN A 255 23.86 19.40 15.84
C GLN A 255 22.95 18.94 16.97
N ARG A 256 21.87 19.70 17.24
CA ARG A 256 20.83 19.30 18.21
C ARG A 256 19.51 19.12 17.50
N PHE A 257 18.88 17.98 17.74
CA PHE A 257 17.54 17.66 17.26
C PHE A 257 16.67 17.24 18.45
N GLU A 258 15.63 17.97 18.74
CA GLU A 258 14.72 17.72 19.88
C GLU A 258 15.45 17.41 21.20
N GLY A 259 16.48 18.20 21.53
CA GLY A 259 17.29 18.00 22.76
C GLY A 259 18.31 16.85 22.69
N ARG A 260 18.35 16.11 21.58
CA ARG A 260 19.32 15.04 21.31
C ARG A 260 20.50 15.57 20.52
N ARG A 261 21.65 14.92 20.63
CA ARG A 261 22.83 15.29 19.83
C ARG A 261 22.87 14.45 18.56
N LEU A 262 23.15 15.10 17.43
CA LEU A 262 23.24 14.46 16.11
C LEU A 262 24.67 14.57 15.57
N ALA A 263 25.23 13.48 15.13
CA ALA A 263 26.43 13.43 14.30
C ALA A 263 26.01 13.09 12.86
N ASP A 264 26.68 13.76 11.91
CA ASP A 264 26.48 13.61 10.47
C ASP A 264 27.83 13.20 9.86
N VAL A 265 27.96 11.93 9.57
CA VAL A 265 29.21 11.32 9.10
C VAL A 265 28.92 10.40 7.90
N PHE A 266 29.93 9.74 7.38
CA PHE A 266 29.76 8.77 6.29
C PHE A 266 30.07 7.35 6.76
N THR A 267 29.40 6.39 6.13
CA THR A 267 29.65 4.95 6.34
C THR A 267 29.58 4.20 5.01
N TYR A 268 30.11 2.99 5.00
CA TYR A 268 30.05 2.10 3.83
C TYR A 268 29.09 0.94 4.09
N LEU A 269 28.34 0.60 3.07
CA LEU A 269 27.48 -0.56 3.08
C LEU A 269 27.98 -1.56 2.03
N LYS A 270 28.00 -2.85 2.39
CA LYS A 270 28.30 -3.91 1.44
C LYS A 270 27.33 -3.86 0.25
N ASP A 271 27.83 -4.06 -0.96
CA ASP A 271 27.08 -4.05 -2.21
C ASP A 271 26.39 -2.69 -2.55
N TYR A 272 26.90 -1.61 -1.99
CA TYR A 272 26.59 -0.23 -2.40
C TYR A 272 27.89 0.48 -2.76
N PRO A 273 27.99 1.13 -3.94
CA PRO A 273 29.28 1.58 -4.49
C PRO A 273 29.90 2.77 -3.75
N ASP A 274 29.07 3.68 -3.25
CA ASP A 274 29.50 4.96 -2.70
C ASP A 274 29.34 5.02 -1.18
N PRO A 275 30.00 5.96 -0.49
CA PRO A 275 29.73 6.18 0.92
C PRO A 275 28.32 6.73 1.10
N LEU A 276 27.57 6.16 2.06
CA LEU A 276 26.27 6.65 2.48
C LEU A 276 26.44 7.64 3.63
N ARG A 277 25.61 8.66 3.61
CA ARG A 277 25.52 9.59 4.73
C ARG A 277 24.89 8.88 5.91
N PHE A 278 25.53 9.02 7.07
CA PHE A 278 25.18 8.31 8.28
C PHE A 278 24.85 9.32 9.40
N LEU A 279 23.59 9.42 9.72
CA LEU A 279 23.05 10.30 10.74
C LEU A 279 22.91 9.50 12.06
N VAL A 280 23.64 9.89 13.09
CA VAL A 280 23.61 9.19 14.39
C VAL A 280 23.06 10.10 15.47
N LEU A 281 21.94 9.73 16.03
CA LEU A 281 21.34 10.37 17.19
C LEU A 281 21.90 9.73 18.47
N LYS A 282 22.46 10.56 19.33
CA LYS A 282 22.85 10.21 20.70
C LYS A 282 21.76 10.65 21.66
N VAL A 283 21.09 9.67 22.25
CA VAL A 283 19.98 9.84 23.19
C VAL A 283 20.46 9.47 24.58
N ARG A 284 20.22 10.34 25.55
CA ARG A 284 20.47 10.02 26.95
C ARG A 284 19.12 9.74 27.61
N GLU A 285 18.93 8.47 28.00
CA GLU A 285 17.78 8.00 28.76
C GLU A 285 18.25 7.53 30.13
N ASP A 286 17.76 8.17 31.19
CA ASP A 286 18.17 7.92 32.56
C ASP A 286 19.71 8.01 32.74
N SER A 287 20.37 6.92 33.05
CA SER A 287 21.84 6.80 33.19
C SER A 287 22.54 6.21 31.97
N GLU A 288 21.77 5.77 30.95
CA GLU A 288 22.33 5.10 29.78
C GLU A 288 22.38 6.01 28.56
N THR A 289 23.42 5.81 27.74
CA THR A 289 23.51 6.46 26.42
C THR A 289 23.11 5.45 25.36
N LYS A 290 22.09 5.79 24.57
CA LYS A 290 21.64 5.00 23.42
C LYS A 290 21.98 5.72 22.13
N TYR A 291 22.26 4.95 21.08
CA TYR A 291 22.53 5.45 19.75
C TYR A 291 21.48 4.92 18.77
N VAL A 292 20.98 5.79 17.91
CA VAL A 292 20.08 5.43 16.82
C VAL A 292 20.68 5.96 15.53
N GLY A 293 21.01 5.05 14.62
CA GLY A 293 21.61 5.37 13.33
C GLY A 293 20.59 5.34 12.19
N PHE A 294 20.68 6.31 11.29
CA PHE A 294 19.97 6.34 10.02
C PHE A 294 20.98 6.49 8.89
N ILE A 295 20.69 5.90 7.75
CA ILE A 295 21.47 6.13 6.53
C ILE A 295 20.59 6.78 5.46
N THR A 296 21.23 7.56 4.59
CA THR A 296 20.61 8.16 3.40
C THR A 296 21.62 8.25 2.26
N ASN A 297 21.15 8.11 1.03
CA ASN A 297 21.90 8.43 -0.18
C ASN A 297 21.74 9.92 -0.59
N ASP A 298 20.92 10.69 0.11
CA ASP A 298 20.78 12.13 -0.11
C ASP A 298 21.88 12.89 0.64
N VAL A 299 22.97 13.17 -0.06
CA VAL A 299 24.10 13.93 0.49
C VAL A 299 23.81 15.41 0.71
N ASN A 300 22.74 15.95 0.09
CA ASN A 300 22.36 17.36 0.15
C ASN A 300 21.23 17.65 1.15
N MET A 301 20.62 16.62 1.72
CA MET A 301 19.54 16.79 2.70
C MET A 301 20.09 17.52 3.94
N THR A 302 19.45 18.59 4.37
CA THR A 302 19.76 19.21 5.67
C THR A 302 19.30 18.27 6.80
N PRO A 303 20.13 18.04 7.81
CA PRO A 303 19.80 17.16 8.93
C PRO A 303 18.63 17.66 9.76
#